data_7e76ffbffa526b21b20c0b881f02331a
#
_entry.id   7e76ffbffa526b21b20c0b881f02331a
#
_cell.length_a   1.000
_cell.length_b   1.000
_cell.length_c   1.000
_cell.angle_alpha   90.00
_cell.angle_beta   90.00
_cell.angle_gamma   90.00
#
_symmetry.space_group_name_H-M   'P 1'
#
loop_
_entity.id
_entity.type
_entity.pdbx_description
1 polymer ?
#
loop_
_entity_poly.entity_id
_entity_poly.type
_entity_poly.pdbx_seq_one_letter_code
_entity_poly.pdbx_strand_id
1 'polypeptide(L)'
;QQGKELSSCMKNLPDTENAHLNIANSIWLKDADTFHVEDDFLRKNTELFDAEIYQAPFDDSTLKDINTWVSNKTEKMIPEILDQIEYDSVMYLINAVAFDAKWQSPYEKEDVQDGTFTPENGGSQSVDMMYSTEGYYLEDDSTTGFIRPYEEGYSFVALLPKEGISMSDYIS
;
A
#
# COMPACT_ATOMS: atom_id res chain seq x y z
N GLN A 1 -4.97 -23.16 1.60
CA GLN A 1 -3.54 -23.37 1.31
C GLN A 1 -2.89 -22.04 0.91
N GLN A 2 -3.41 -21.31 -0.07
CA GLN A 2 -2.88 -20.00 -0.54
C GLN A 2 -2.76 -18.95 0.58
N GLY A 3 -3.77 -18.84 1.46
CA GLY A 3 -3.73 -17.88 2.59
C GLY A 3 -2.58 -18.12 3.57
N LYS A 4 -2.19 -19.39 3.80
CA LYS A 4 -1.06 -19.74 4.68
C LYS A 4 0.28 -19.42 4.02
N GLU A 5 0.40 -19.61 2.72
CA GLU A 5 1.59 -19.29 1.94
C GLU A 5 1.82 -17.78 1.92
N LEU A 6 0.75 -17.00 1.67
CA LEU A 6 0.80 -15.53 1.70
C LEU A 6 1.16 -15.01 3.10
N SER A 7 0.51 -15.52 4.16
CA SER A 7 0.82 -15.17 5.55
C SER A 7 2.28 -15.46 5.89
N SER A 8 2.81 -16.60 5.46
CA SER A 8 4.22 -16.95 5.67
C SER A 8 5.16 -16.02 4.92
N CYS A 9 4.81 -15.62 3.69
CA CYS A 9 5.59 -14.67 2.92
C CYS A 9 5.63 -13.31 3.62
N MET A 10 4.50 -12.78 4.04
CA MET A 10 4.39 -11.49 4.72
C MET A 10 5.20 -11.42 6.03
N LYS A 11 5.20 -12.51 6.81
CA LYS A 11 5.93 -12.59 8.09
C LYS A 11 7.46 -12.70 7.93
N ASN A 12 7.95 -13.00 6.74
CA ASN A 12 9.37 -13.16 6.45
C ASN A 12 9.94 -12.00 5.61
N LEU A 13 9.17 -10.92 5.41
CA LEU A 13 9.68 -9.74 4.73
C LEU A 13 10.78 -9.07 5.56
N PRO A 14 11.82 -8.51 4.92
CA PRO A 14 12.85 -7.77 5.63
C PRO A 14 12.28 -6.59 6.42
N ASP A 15 12.72 -6.43 7.66
CA ASP A 15 12.46 -5.27 8.50
C ASP A 15 13.79 -4.87 9.16
N THR A 16 14.34 -3.74 8.75
CA THR A 16 15.72 -3.34 9.07
C THR A 16 15.75 -1.86 9.41
N GLU A 17 16.91 -1.33 9.84
CA GLU A 17 17.07 0.09 10.14
C GLU A 17 16.83 1.01 8.92
N ASN A 18 17.08 0.52 7.71
CA ASN A 18 17.02 1.32 6.48
C ASN A 18 15.87 0.90 5.52
N ALA A 19 15.06 -0.09 5.91
CA ALA A 19 13.92 -0.54 5.11
C ALA A 19 12.83 -1.13 6.02
N HIS A 20 11.71 -0.44 6.10
CA HIS A 20 10.54 -0.81 6.88
C HIS A 20 9.33 -1.03 5.98
N LEU A 21 8.68 -2.18 6.14
CA LEU A 21 7.40 -2.47 5.51
C LEU A 21 6.39 -2.84 6.58
N ASN A 22 5.50 -1.93 6.89
CA ASN A 22 4.40 -2.15 7.82
C ASN A 22 3.15 -2.58 7.06
N ILE A 23 2.65 -3.78 7.36
CA ILE A 23 1.38 -4.28 6.84
C ILE A 23 0.49 -4.55 8.04
N ALA A 24 -0.64 -3.86 8.13
CA ALA A 24 -1.58 -4.00 9.23
C ALA A 24 -3.00 -4.20 8.72
N ASN A 25 -3.74 -5.05 9.41
CA ASN A 25 -5.13 -5.37 9.08
C ASN A 25 -6.01 -5.13 10.30
N SER A 26 -7.20 -4.58 10.09
CA SER A 26 -8.22 -4.49 11.14
C SER A 26 -9.62 -4.72 10.60
N ILE A 27 -10.47 -5.23 11.49
CA ILE A 27 -11.89 -5.46 11.27
C ILE A 27 -12.64 -4.69 12.36
N TRP A 28 -13.44 -3.74 11.94
CA TRP A 28 -14.28 -2.95 12.81
C TRP A 28 -15.72 -3.39 12.64
N LEU A 29 -16.34 -3.82 13.73
CA LEU A 29 -17.70 -4.36 13.75
C LEU A 29 -18.63 -3.39 14.48
N LYS A 30 -19.79 -3.12 13.92
CA LYS A 30 -20.81 -2.32 14.59
C LYS A 30 -21.32 -3.06 15.82
N ASP A 31 -21.33 -2.36 16.95
CA ASP A 31 -21.95 -2.85 18.19
C ASP A 31 -23.48 -2.74 18.06
N ALA A 32 -24.11 -3.79 17.56
CA ALA A 32 -25.55 -3.88 17.37
C ALA A 32 -26.03 -5.34 17.54
N ASP A 33 -27.08 -5.54 18.33
CA ASP A 33 -27.67 -6.86 18.59
C ASP A 33 -28.14 -7.59 17.31
N THR A 34 -28.38 -6.84 16.25
CA THR A 34 -28.89 -7.37 14.96
C THR A 34 -27.79 -7.76 13.99
N PHE A 35 -26.50 -7.49 14.32
CA PHE A 35 -25.37 -7.79 13.47
C PHE A 35 -24.45 -8.82 14.11
N HIS A 36 -24.25 -9.93 13.44
CA HIS A 36 -23.36 -11.01 13.88
C HIS A 36 -22.46 -11.45 12.75
N VAL A 37 -21.20 -11.65 13.07
CA VAL A 37 -20.18 -12.15 12.13
C VAL A 37 -19.76 -13.55 12.56
N GLU A 38 -19.61 -14.43 11.58
CA GLU A 38 -19.20 -15.83 11.82
C GLU A 38 -17.81 -15.90 12.49
N ASP A 39 -17.72 -16.62 13.59
CA ASP A 39 -16.48 -16.79 14.36
C ASP A 39 -15.32 -17.33 13.51
N ASP A 40 -15.61 -18.19 12.54
CA ASP A 40 -14.60 -18.76 11.63
C ASP A 40 -13.99 -17.69 10.72
N PHE A 41 -14.76 -16.68 10.30
CA PHE A 41 -14.25 -15.55 9.53
C PHE A 41 -13.28 -14.70 10.39
N LEU A 42 -13.67 -14.34 11.59
CA LEU A 42 -12.82 -13.56 12.50
C LEU A 42 -11.54 -14.31 12.85
N ARG A 43 -11.67 -15.58 13.24
CA ARG A 43 -10.53 -16.44 13.54
C ARG A 43 -9.55 -16.55 12.39
N LYS A 44 -10.02 -16.78 11.15
CA LYS A 44 -9.15 -16.89 9.97
C LYS A 44 -8.40 -15.58 9.69
N ASN A 45 -9.07 -14.44 9.83
CA ASN A 45 -8.42 -13.15 9.60
C ASN A 45 -7.37 -12.87 10.68
N THR A 46 -7.61 -13.19 11.93
CA THR A 46 -6.64 -13.07 13.01
C THR A 46 -5.44 -14.01 12.80
N GLU A 47 -5.71 -15.30 12.52
CA GLU A 47 -4.64 -16.32 12.40
C GLU A 47 -3.77 -16.14 11.15
N LEU A 48 -4.36 -15.75 10.01
CA LEU A 48 -3.66 -15.70 8.73
C LEU A 48 -3.10 -14.31 8.41
N PHE A 49 -3.77 -13.25 8.84
CA PHE A 49 -3.43 -11.88 8.45
C PHE A 49 -3.13 -10.97 9.64
N ASP A 50 -3.05 -11.53 10.85
CA ASP A 50 -2.84 -10.79 12.11
C ASP A 50 -3.83 -9.63 12.28
N ALA A 51 -5.08 -9.81 11.79
CA ALA A 51 -6.09 -8.77 11.85
C ALA A 51 -6.51 -8.47 13.29
N GLU A 52 -6.49 -7.21 13.66
CA GLU A 52 -7.04 -6.71 14.92
C GLU A 52 -8.56 -6.55 14.78
N ILE A 53 -9.33 -7.00 15.77
CA ILE A 53 -10.79 -6.97 15.74
C ILE A 53 -11.29 -5.99 16.79
N TYR A 54 -12.14 -5.06 16.34
CA TYR A 54 -12.73 -4.03 17.17
C TYR A 54 -14.26 -4.07 17.07
N GLN A 55 -14.94 -3.83 18.19
CA GLN A 55 -16.38 -3.59 18.24
C GLN A 55 -16.61 -2.14 18.64
N ALA A 56 -17.42 -1.41 17.89
CA ALA A 56 -17.54 0.05 18.03
C ALA A 56 -18.96 0.56 17.68
N PRO A 57 -19.39 1.69 18.22
CA PRO A 57 -20.75 2.23 18.03
C PRO A 57 -21.02 2.77 16.61
N PHE A 58 -19.99 2.97 15.78
CA PHE A 58 -20.06 3.56 14.43
C PHE A 58 -20.58 5.00 14.44
N ASP A 59 -19.98 5.81 15.28
CA ASP A 59 -20.16 7.25 15.40
C ASP A 59 -18.83 8.00 15.19
N ASP A 60 -18.80 9.29 15.51
CA ASP A 60 -17.60 10.14 15.38
C ASP A 60 -16.41 9.62 16.20
N SER A 61 -16.65 8.90 17.30
CA SER A 61 -15.56 8.29 18.08
C SER A 61 -14.92 7.14 17.30
N THR A 62 -15.73 6.32 16.64
CA THR A 62 -15.25 5.24 15.76
C THR A 62 -14.45 5.78 14.58
N LEU A 63 -14.92 6.86 13.96
CA LEU A 63 -14.18 7.56 12.89
C LEU A 63 -12.77 7.95 13.35
N LYS A 64 -12.69 8.59 14.51
CA LYS A 64 -11.42 9.01 15.10
C LYS A 64 -10.51 7.82 15.43
N ASP A 65 -11.08 6.76 15.99
CA ASP A 65 -10.31 5.57 16.37
C ASP A 65 -9.74 4.87 15.13
N ILE A 66 -10.53 4.71 14.05
CA ILE A 66 -10.08 4.15 12.77
C ILE A 66 -8.94 4.99 12.19
N ASN A 67 -9.11 6.31 12.06
CA ASN A 67 -8.09 7.18 11.51
C ASN A 67 -6.82 7.20 12.37
N THR A 68 -6.97 7.19 13.70
CA THR A 68 -5.84 7.08 14.62
C THR A 68 -5.10 5.75 14.46
N TRP A 69 -5.83 4.64 14.31
CA TRP A 69 -5.25 3.31 14.09
C TRP A 69 -4.44 3.29 12.79
N VAL A 70 -5.00 3.76 11.68
CA VAL A 70 -4.30 3.83 10.37
C VAL A 70 -3.07 4.72 10.47
N SER A 71 -3.19 5.90 11.04
CA SER A 71 -2.07 6.83 11.22
C SER A 71 -0.91 6.20 12.01
N ASN A 72 -1.23 5.48 13.10
CA ASN A 72 -0.22 4.80 13.90
C ASN A 72 0.43 3.63 13.15
N LYS A 73 -0.35 2.83 12.41
CA LYS A 73 0.15 1.67 11.64
C LYS A 73 0.97 2.07 10.41
N THR A 74 0.78 3.28 9.92
CA THR A 74 1.51 3.82 8.76
C THR A 74 2.55 4.87 9.14
N GLU A 75 2.96 4.95 10.42
CA GLU A 75 3.92 5.93 10.90
C GLU A 75 3.56 7.38 10.51
N LYS A 76 2.25 7.68 10.50
CA LYS A 76 1.66 8.96 10.11
C LYS A 76 1.75 9.29 8.62
N MET A 77 2.18 8.36 7.76
CA MET A 77 2.16 8.57 6.31
C MET A 77 0.73 8.71 5.77
N ILE A 78 -0.23 8.01 6.40
CA ILE A 78 -1.68 8.14 6.12
C ILE A 78 -2.34 8.69 7.38
N PRO A 79 -2.56 10.01 7.48
CA PRO A 79 -3.15 10.60 8.68
C PRO A 79 -4.62 10.27 8.85
N GLU A 80 -5.36 10.17 7.74
CA GLU A 80 -6.80 9.89 7.71
C GLU A 80 -7.14 9.02 6.49
N ILE A 81 -8.03 8.05 6.66
CA ILE A 81 -8.53 7.14 5.60
C ILE A 81 -10.04 7.28 5.38
N LEU A 82 -10.75 7.77 6.38
CA LEU A 82 -12.19 8.02 6.33
C LEU A 82 -12.49 9.46 6.71
N ASP A 83 -13.41 10.08 5.98
CA ASP A 83 -13.94 11.41 6.28
C ASP A 83 -15.18 11.34 7.17
N GLN A 84 -15.93 10.24 7.07
CA GLN A 84 -17.16 10.01 7.84
C GLN A 84 -17.46 8.51 7.99
N ILE A 85 -18.29 8.17 8.97
CA ILE A 85 -18.90 6.83 9.08
C ILE A 85 -20.21 6.84 8.31
N GLU A 86 -20.35 5.96 7.32
CA GLU A 86 -21.60 5.82 6.57
C GLU A 86 -22.70 5.25 7.48
N TYR A 87 -23.90 5.82 7.40
CA TYR A 87 -25.01 5.52 8.31
C TYR A 87 -25.43 4.04 8.34
N ASP A 88 -25.38 3.38 7.18
CA ASP A 88 -25.80 1.99 6.99
C ASP A 88 -24.62 0.99 7.07
N SER A 89 -23.41 1.47 7.30
CA SER A 89 -22.25 0.60 7.49
C SER A 89 -22.38 -0.23 8.77
N VAL A 90 -22.05 -1.50 8.64
CA VAL A 90 -22.04 -2.46 9.78
C VAL A 90 -20.65 -3.04 10.03
N MET A 91 -19.74 -2.88 9.07
CA MET A 91 -18.38 -3.39 9.16
C MET A 91 -17.43 -2.57 8.29
N TYR A 92 -16.22 -2.29 8.79
CA TYR A 92 -15.09 -1.82 7.99
C TYR A 92 -13.99 -2.87 8.03
N LEU A 93 -13.46 -3.21 6.85
CA LEU A 93 -12.24 -4.01 6.68
C LEU A 93 -11.15 -3.05 6.21
N ILE A 94 -10.10 -2.90 7.00
CA ILE A 94 -9.03 -1.97 6.70
C ILE A 94 -7.72 -2.72 6.58
N ASN A 95 -7.06 -2.53 5.45
CA ASN A 95 -5.68 -2.91 5.23
C ASN A 95 -4.84 -1.64 5.08
N ALA A 96 -3.83 -1.51 5.90
CA ALA A 96 -2.88 -0.41 5.86
C ALA A 96 -1.49 -0.93 5.50
N VAL A 97 -0.87 -0.32 4.51
CA VAL A 97 0.49 -0.64 4.08
C VAL A 97 1.30 0.64 4.06
N ALA A 98 2.45 0.63 4.73
CA ALA A 98 3.43 1.71 4.67
C ALA A 98 4.80 1.12 4.39
N PHE A 99 5.48 1.68 3.40
CA PHE A 99 6.83 1.29 3.01
C PHE A 99 7.74 2.50 3.06
N ASP A 100 8.79 2.42 3.85
CA ASP A 100 9.86 3.41 3.93
C ASP A 100 11.20 2.71 3.78
N ALA A 101 11.97 3.09 2.77
CA ALA A 101 13.26 2.50 2.53
C ALA A 101 14.23 3.49 1.87
N LYS A 102 15.50 3.39 2.25
CA LYS A 102 16.57 4.18 1.65
C LYS A 102 17.02 3.57 0.34
N TRP A 103 17.21 4.43 -0.66
CA TRP A 103 17.82 4.01 -1.92
C TRP A 103 19.28 3.58 -1.70
N GLN A 104 19.69 2.48 -2.34
CA GLN A 104 21.11 2.08 -2.36
C GLN A 104 21.99 3.18 -2.98
N SER A 105 21.48 3.90 -3.96
CA SER A 105 22.10 5.08 -4.55
C SER A 105 21.09 6.22 -4.50
N PRO A 106 21.14 7.09 -3.47
CA PRO A 106 20.22 8.22 -3.36
C PRO A 106 20.30 9.17 -4.55
N TYR A 107 19.23 9.90 -4.82
CA TYR A 107 19.27 11.02 -5.76
C TYR A 107 19.93 12.23 -5.10
N GLU A 108 20.87 12.83 -5.80
CA GLU A 108 21.46 14.11 -5.41
C GLU A 108 20.59 15.26 -5.94
N LYS A 109 20.83 16.47 -5.45
CA LYS A 109 20.04 17.64 -5.87
C LYS A 109 20.15 17.91 -7.37
N GLU A 110 21.29 17.63 -7.95
CA GLU A 110 21.61 17.80 -9.37
C GLU A 110 20.86 16.81 -10.27
N ASP A 111 20.41 15.70 -9.71
CA ASP A 111 19.61 14.68 -10.42
C ASP A 111 18.14 15.10 -10.56
N VAL A 112 17.73 16.18 -9.90
CA VAL A 112 16.35 16.69 -9.92
C VAL A 112 16.30 17.96 -10.78
N GLN A 113 15.48 17.94 -11.82
CA GLN A 113 15.36 19.03 -12.76
C GLN A 113 13.90 19.33 -13.10
N ASP A 114 13.58 20.57 -13.42
CA ASP A 114 12.26 20.95 -13.92
C ASP A 114 11.93 20.16 -15.18
N GLY A 115 10.75 19.58 -15.21
CA GLY A 115 10.25 18.82 -16.34
C GLY A 115 8.76 19.00 -16.57
N THR A 116 8.27 18.36 -17.63
CA THR A 116 6.85 18.38 -17.98
C THR A 116 6.29 16.95 -17.94
N PHE A 117 5.23 16.77 -17.17
CA PHE A 117 4.46 15.53 -17.15
C PHE A 117 3.16 15.73 -17.94
N THR A 118 2.85 14.79 -18.83
CA THR A 118 1.60 14.78 -19.61
C THR A 118 0.76 13.58 -19.17
N PRO A 119 -0.33 13.80 -18.38
CA PRO A 119 -1.23 12.72 -18.00
C PRO A 119 -2.06 12.22 -19.18
N GLU A 120 -2.59 10.99 -19.08
CA GLU A 120 -3.36 10.31 -20.12
C GLU A 120 -4.59 11.11 -20.58
N ASN A 121 -5.24 11.81 -19.66
CA ASN A 121 -6.40 12.67 -19.96
C ASN A 121 -6.05 14.01 -20.65
N GLY A 122 -4.80 14.20 -21.01
CA GLY A 122 -4.28 15.40 -21.67
C GLY A 122 -3.92 16.53 -20.71
N GLY A 123 -3.38 17.59 -21.28
CA GLY A 123 -2.79 18.69 -20.50
C GLY A 123 -1.31 18.48 -20.23
N SER A 124 -0.68 19.44 -19.57
CA SER A 124 0.70 19.34 -19.13
C SER A 124 0.87 19.98 -17.76
N GLN A 125 1.72 19.38 -16.94
CA GLN A 125 2.03 19.86 -15.59
C GLN A 125 3.54 20.03 -15.47
N SER A 126 3.98 21.13 -14.86
CA SER A 126 5.38 21.28 -14.45
C SER A 126 5.62 20.45 -13.20
N VAL A 127 6.66 19.63 -13.23
CA VAL A 127 7.03 18.73 -12.14
C VAL A 127 8.55 18.69 -12.00
N ASP A 128 9.00 18.35 -10.79
CA ASP A 128 10.40 18.02 -10.55
C ASP A 128 10.64 16.57 -11.01
N MET A 129 11.45 16.42 -12.08
CA MET A 129 11.81 15.11 -12.63
C MET A 129 13.12 14.64 -12.03
N MET A 130 13.15 13.39 -11.55
CA MET A 130 14.36 12.73 -11.07
C MET A 130 15.00 11.93 -12.21
N TYR A 131 16.28 12.13 -12.45
CA TYR A 131 17.07 11.44 -13.48
C TYR A 131 18.11 10.54 -12.86
N SER A 132 18.22 9.33 -13.37
CA SER A 132 19.27 8.37 -12.99
C SER A 132 19.58 7.43 -14.14
N THR A 133 20.70 6.72 -14.03
CA THR A 133 21.05 5.61 -14.91
C THR A 133 20.99 4.33 -14.10
N GLU A 134 20.10 3.42 -14.51
CA GLU A 134 19.89 2.18 -13.80
C GLU A 134 20.70 1.02 -14.40
N GLY A 135 21.22 0.16 -13.53
CA GLY A 135 22.07 -0.97 -13.94
C GLY A 135 21.28 -2.20 -14.39
N TYR A 136 19.99 -2.28 -14.08
CA TYR A 136 19.14 -3.43 -14.37
C TYR A 136 18.00 -3.03 -15.29
N TYR A 137 18.12 -3.39 -16.55
CA TYR A 137 17.08 -3.20 -17.57
C TYR A 137 16.22 -4.45 -17.69
N LEU A 138 14.92 -4.26 -17.85
CA LEU A 138 13.94 -5.32 -18.09
C LEU A 138 13.26 -5.11 -19.43
N GLU A 139 13.09 -6.18 -20.19
CA GLU A 139 12.34 -6.16 -21.45
C GLU A 139 11.72 -7.51 -21.74
N ASP A 140 10.48 -7.51 -22.22
CA ASP A 140 9.81 -8.63 -22.86
C ASP A 140 9.01 -8.15 -24.09
N ASP A 141 8.11 -8.99 -24.63
CA ASP A 141 7.34 -8.64 -25.83
C ASP A 141 6.36 -7.49 -25.58
N SER A 142 5.92 -7.27 -24.34
CA SER A 142 4.87 -6.35 -23.94
C SER A 142 5.35 -5.13 -23.18
N THR A 143 6.54 -5.18 -22.57
CA THR A 143 6.97 -4.23 -21.54
C THR A 143 8.45 -3.93 -21.62
N THR A 144 8.83 -2.72 -21.24
CA THR A 144 10.20 -2.36 -20.86
C THR A 144 10.19 -1.87 -19.42
N GLY A 145 11.34 -1.93 -18.75
CA GLY A 145 11.41 -1.47 -17.36
C GLY A 145 12.81 -1.46 -16.79
N PHE A 146 12.89 -1.14 -15.52
CA PHE A 146 14.15 -1.18 -14.78
C PHE A 146 13.92 -1.59 -13.32
N ILE A 147 15.01 -2.04 -12.69
CA ILE A 147 15.04 -2.31 -11.25
C ILE A 147 16.00 -1.32 -10.61
N ARG A 148 15.55 -0.64 -9.56
CA ARG A 148 16.37 0.22 -8.71
C ARG A 148 16.39 -0.35 -7.29
N PRO A 149 17.54 -0.77 -6.77
CA PRO A 149 17.65 -1.34 -5.44
C PRO A 149 17.46 -0.29 -4.34
N TYR A 150 16.77 -0.68 -3.27
CA TYR A 150 16.90 -0.05 -1.97
C TYR A 150 18.07 -0.68 -1.20
N GLU A 151 18.46 -0.07 -0.09
CA GLU A 151 19.30 -0.76 0.87
C GLU A 151 18.52 -1.96 1.45
N GLU A 152 19.22 -3.03 1.78
CA GLU A 152 18.72 -4.12 2.62
C GLU A 152 17.49 -4.91 2.13
N GLY A 153 17.53 -5.36 0.88
CA GLY A 153 16.71 -6.49 0.44
C GLY A 153 15.44 -6.16 -0.33
N TYR A 154 15.10 -4.88 -0.51
CA TYR A 154 14.01 -4.45 -1.36
C TYR A 154 14.51 -3.87 -2.69
N SER A 155 13.62 -3.85 -3.68
CA SER A 155 13.88 -3.18 -4.95
C SER A 155 12.60 -2.53 -5.48
N PHE A 156 12.76 -1.36 -6.05
CA PHE A 156 11.73 -0.74 -6.86
C PHE A 156 11.80 -1.28 -8.28
N VAL A 157 10.66 -1.67 -8.83
CA VAL A 157 10.53 -2.13 -10.21
C VAL A 157 9.57 -1.21 -10.94
N ALA A 158 10.07 -0.51 -11.95
CA ALA A 158 9.25 0.28 -12.85
C ALA A 158 9.03 -0.48 -14.15
N LEU A 159 7.77 -0.61 -14.57
CA LEU A 159 7.38 -1.29 -15.80
C LEU A 159 6.57 -0.32 -16.66
N LEU A 160 6.95 -0.22 -17.93
CA LEU A 160 6.29 0.61 -18.92
C LEU A 160 5.76 -0.28 -20.05
N PRO A 161 4.43 -0.43 -20.19
CA PRO A 161 3.86 -1.14 -21.35
C PRO A 161 4.30 -0.52 -22.67
N LYS A 162 4.55 -1.35 -23.66
CA LYS A 162 4.90 -0.89 -25.01
C LYS A 162 3.72 -0.19 -25.68
N GLU A 163 4.02 0.64 -26.68
CA GLU A 163 3.01 1.38 -27.43
C GLU A 163 1.90 0.44 -27.96
N GLY A 164 0.65 0.83 -27.74
CA GLY A 164 -0.53 0.04 -28.13
C GLY A 164 -1.02 -0.95 -27.08
N ILE A 165 -0.33 -1.10 -25.94
CA ILE A 165 -0.80 -1.91 -24.80
C ILE A 165 -1.34 -0.97 -23.72
N SER A 166 -2.64 -1.08 -23.42
CA SER A 166 -3.22 -0.29 -22.34
C SER A 166 -2.78 -0.81 -20.96
N MET A 167 -2.75 0.07 -19.95
CA MET A 167 -2.49 -0.36 -18.57
C MET A 167 -3.48 -1.42 -18.09
N SER A 168 -4.76 -1.29 -18.47
CA SER A 168 -5.80 -2.26 -18.13
C SER A 168 -5.54 -3.65 -18.72
N ASP A 169 -5.07 -3.73 -19.96
CA ASP A 169 -4.74 -5.00 -20.59
C ASP A 169 -3.44 -5.61 -20.02
N TYR A 170 -2.51 -4.75 -19.60
CA TYR A 170 -1.23 -5.20 -19.04
C TYR A 170 -1.36 -5.81 -17.63
N ILE A 171 -2.28 -5.32 -16.80
CA ILE A 171 -2.47 -5.78 -15.41
C ILE A 171 -3.58 -6.82 -15.26
N SER A 172 -4.30 -7.21 -16.33
CA SER A 172 -5.36 -8.23 -16.33
C SER A 172 -4.79 -9.65 -16.50
#